data_250eff9959774d70ed00ea0558a74a20
#
_entry.id   250eff9959774d70ed00ea0558a74a20
#
_cell.length_a   1.000
_cell.length_b   1.000
_cell.length_c   1.000
_cell.angle_alpha   90.00
_cell.angle_beta   90.00
_cell.angle_gamma   90.00
#
_symmetry.space_group_name_H-M   'P 1'
#
loop_
_entity.id
_entity.type
_entity.pdbx_description
1 polymer ?
#
loop_
_entity_poly.entity_id
_entity_poly.type
_entity_poly.pdbx_seq_one_letter_code
_entity_poly.pdbx_strand_id
1 'polypeptide(L)'
;MNLVEVIKKRTARFTERREDWSVFGHETEIDPLFARAQRRYIGASGSIGHEEPNSVEPVAFTMSVQTMPVNHRIPVHCHETEETFFVLEGECIVNVFHGEETVSLRLGKWDLVSVPAFIYHDIHNAGDIPCPIQTLLSKPKPDRPRYQDSRLLEIQERTVTR
;
A
#
# COMPACT_ATOMS: atom_id res chain seq x y z
N MET A 1 4.19 -10.57 33.26
CA MET A 1 4.36 -9.82 31.98
C MET A 1 4.79 -8.40 32.31
N ASN A 2 5.91 -7.94 31.76
CA ASN A 2 6.36 -6.55 31.98
C ASN A 2 5.66 -5.63 30.98
N LEU A 3 4.79 -4.73 31.48
CA LEU A 3 4.01 -3.81 30.65
C LEU A 3 4.91 -2.92 29.76
N VAL A 4 6.05 -2.47 30.28
CA VAL A 4 7.00 -1.62 29.54
C VAL A 4 7.51 -2.36 28.30
N GLU A 5 7.89 -3.62 28.44
CA GLU A 5 8.36 -4.43 27.31
C GLU A 5 7.26 -4.70 26.29
N VAL A 6 6.02 -4.91 26.75
CA VAL A 6 4.86 -5.09 25.85
C VAL A 6 4.61 -3.82 25.04
N ILE A 7 4.61 -2.67 25.69
CA ILE A 7 4.35 -1.39 25.00
C ILE A 7 5.48 -1.02 24.05
N LYS A 8 6.75 -1.27 24.41
CA LYS A 8 7.88 -1.09 23.50
C LYS A 8 7.72 -1.88 22.20
N LYS A 9 7.35 -3.17 22.29
CA LYS A 9 7.09 -4.03 21.12
C LYS A 9 5.87 -3.60 20.30
N ARG A 10 4.99 -2.79 20.84
CA ARG A 10 3.81 -2.26 20.18
C ARG A 10 3.96 -0.79 19.77
N THR A 11 5.17 -0.27 19.79
CA THR A 11 5.49 1.09 19.38
C THR A 11 6.35 1.08 18.14
N ALA A 12 5.91 1.77 17.11
CA ALA A 12 6.69 2.02 15.89
C ALA A 12 6.98 3.52 15.77
N ARG A 13 8.27 3.88 15.70
CA ARG A 13 8.69 5.28 15.58
C ARG A 13 9.10 5.60 14.14
N PHE A 14 8.73 6.75 13.64
CA PHE A 14 9.08 7.21 12.30
C PHE A 14 10.58 7.14 12.03
N THR A 15 11.40 7.57 12.98
CA THR A 15 12.86 7.59 12.89
C THR A 15 13.52 6.20 12.81
N GLU A 16 12.75 5.17 13.15
CA GLU A 16 13.18 3.77 13.11
C GLU A 16 12.65 3.03 11.87
N ARG A 17 11.84 3.71 11.05
CA ARG A 17 11.23 3.12 9.85
C ARG A 17 12.09 3.38 8.63
N ARG A 18 12.47 2.31 7.95
CA ARG A 18 13.13 2.42 6.66
C ARG A 18 12.14 2.87 5.59
N GLU A 19 12.57 3.80 4.76
CA GLU A 19 11.90 4.12 3.52
C GLU A 19 12.37 3.13 2.46
N ASP A 20 11.51 2.17 2.13
CA ASP A 20 11.87 1.06 1.23
C ASP A 20 11.27 1.26 -0.16
N TRP A 21 12.12 1.53 -1.13
CA TRP A 21 11.78 1.70 -2.54
C TRP A 21 11.73 0.37 -3.29
N SER A 22 12.22 -0.72 -2.71
CA SER A 22 12.29 -2.02 -3.36
C SER A 22 11.02 -2.85 -3.23
N VAL A 23 10.11 -2.48 -2.32
CA VAL A 23 8.86 -3.23 -2.04
C VAL A 23 8.03 -3.46 -3.30
N PHE A 24 7.98 -2.47 -4.17
CA PHE A 24 7.21 -2.50 -5.42
C PHE A 24 8.11 -2.63 -6.67
N GLY A 25 9.34 -3.12 -6.48
CA GLY A 25 10.32 -3.26 -7.57
C GLY A 25 9.81 -4.09 -8.75
N HIS A 26 9.05 -5.13 -8.48
CA HIS A 26 8.43 -5.97 -9.52
C HIS A 26 7.42 -5.21 -10.39
N GLU A 27 6.72 -4.22 -9.84
CA GLU A 27 5.79 -3.40 -10.61
C GLU A 27 6.54 -2.43 -11.54
N THR A 28 7.71 -1.94 -11.10
CA THR A 28 8.53 -1.01 -11.89
C THR A 28 9.18 -1.66 -13.12
N GLU A 29 9.23 -2.99 -13.18
CA GLU A 29 9.64 -3.72 -14.40
C GLU A 29 8.64 -3.51 -15.54
N ILE A 30 7.36 -3.24 -15.23
CA ILE A 30 6.31 -2.99 -16.22
C ILE A 30 6.20 -1.50 -16.55
N ASP A 31 6.20 -0.64 -15.51
CA ASP A 31 6.13 0.80 -15.68
C ASP A 31 6.93 1.50 -14.57
N PRO A 32 7.97 2.30 -14.91
CA PRO A 32 8.73 3.05 -13.91
C PRO A 32 7.88 4.00 -13.06
N LEU A 33 6.72 4.45 -13.54
CA LEU A 33 5.80 5.31 -12.79
C LEU A 33 5.08 4.57 -11.65
N PHE A 34 5.24 3.26 -11.52
CA PHE A 34 4.78 2.50 -10.37
C PHE A 34 5.74 2.59 -9.17
N ALA A 35 6.91 3.22 -9.33
CA ALA A 35 7.85 3.40 -8.24
C ALA A 35 7.27 4.25 -7.12
N ARG A 36 7.32 3.74 -5.92
CA ARG A 36 6.95 4.43 -4.68
C ARG A 36 7.66 3.82 -3.49
N ALA A 37 7.90 4.61 -2.48
CA ALA A 37 8.48 4.13 -1.23
C ALA A 37 7.40 3.59 -0.29
N GLN A 38 7.78 2.65 0.56
CA GLN A 38 6.93 2.20 1.66
C GLN A 38 7.65 2.28 3.00
N ARG A 39 6.94 2.76 4.03
CA ARG A 39 7.31 2.61 5.44
C ARG A 39 6.26 1.74 6.13
N ARG A 40 6.68 0.59 6.63
CA ARG A 40 5.82 -0.37 7.32
C ARG A 40 5.75 -0.05 8.81
N TYR A 41 4.54 0.00 9.36
CA TYR A 41 4.30 0.24 10.78
C TYR A 41 3.72 -0.99 11.48
N ILE A 42 2.75 -1.65 10.87
CA ILE A 42 2.06 -2.82 11.45
C ILE A 42 2.02 -3.93 10.42
N GLY A 43 2.46 -5.12 10.80
CA GLY A 43 2.42 -6.33 9.99
C GLY A 43 3.43 -6.39 8.86
N ALA A 44 3.34 -7.45 8.07
CA ALA A 44 4.14 -7.66 6.88
C ALA A 44 3.50 -7.00 5.65
N SER A 45 4.30 -6.77 4.62
CA SER A 45 3.78 -6.41 3.30
C SER A 45 3.07 -7.61 2.67
N GLY A 46 1.97 -7.38 1.97
CA GLY A 46 1.41 -8.35 1.02
C GLY A 46 2.30 -8.55 -0.21
N SER A 47 3.29 -7.67 -0.43
CA SER A 47 4.27 -7.82 -1.50
C SER A 47 5.38 -8.80 -1.12
N ILE A 48 6.01 -9.33 -2.16
CA ILE A 48 6.90 -10.49 -2.09
C ILE A 48 8.19 -10.16 -1.33
N GLY A 49 8.51 -10.97 -0.30
CA GLY A 49 9.86 -11.07 0.25
C GLY A 49 10.36 -9.88 1.07
N HIS A 50 9.49 -8.95 1.43
CA HIS A 50 9.87 -7.80 2.22
C HIS A 50 9.41 -7.93 3.67
N GLU A 51 10.32 -8.32 4.53
CA GLU A 51 10.12 -8.31 5.97
C GLU A 51 10.63 -6.99 6.57
N GLU A 52 9.83 -6.41 7.46
CA GLU A 52 10.25 -5.31 8.31
C GLU A 52 10.29 -5.81 9.76
N PRO A 53 11.47 -6.26 10.24
CA PRO A 53 11.57 -6.93 11.53
C PRO A 53 11.18 -6.05 12.72
N ASN A 54 11.17 -4.74 12.54
CA ASN A 54 10.77 -3.79 13.56
C ASN A 54 9.31 -3.36 13.47
N SER A 55 8.50 -3.92 12.55
CA SER A 55 7.07 -3.61 12.51
C SER A 55 6.37 -4.14 13.75
N VAL A 56 5.29 -3.46 14.13
CA VAL A 56 4.41 -3.95 15.20
C VAL A 56 3.68 -5.19 14.69
N GLU A 57 3.60 -6.22 15.52
CA GLU A 57 2.87 -7.43 15.16
C GLU A 57 1.36 -7.14 14.99
N PRO A 58 0.77 -7.54 13.86
CA PRO A 58 -0.63 -7.24 13.57
C PRO A 58 -1.57 -8.12 14.40
N VAL A 59 -2.70 -7.55 14.80
CA VAL A 59 -3.80 -8.27 15.45
C VAL A 59 -5.01 -8.35 14.53
N ALA A 60 -5.39 -7.24 13.93
CA ALA A 60 -6.60 -7.15 13.10
C ALA A 60 -6.35 -6.55 11.71
N PHE A 61 -5.31 -5.76 11.54
CA PHE A 61 -5.02 -5.05 10.29
C PHE A 61 -3.52 -4.89 10.09
N THR A 62 -3.11 -4.56 8.87
CA THR A 62 -1.77 -4.08 8.57
C THR A 62 -1.81 -2.59 8.24
N MET A 63 -0.68 -1.89 8.48
CA MET A 63 -0.59 -0.46 8.20
C MET A 63 0.79 -0.09 7.67
N SER A 64 0.79 0.69 6.60
CA SER A 64 1.99 1.31 6.05
C SER A 64 1.71 2.74 5.60
N VAL A 65 2.78 3.49 5.35
CA VAL A 65 2.71 4.73 4.58
C VAL A 65 3.43 4.49 3.26
N GLN A 66 2.74 4.71 2.16
CA GLN A 66 3.30 4.71 0.82
C GLN A 66 3.51 6.16 0.37
N THR A 67 4.68 6.48 -0.15
CA THR A 67 4.97 7.82 -0.67
C THR A 67 5.13 7.74 -2.18
N MET A 68 4.18 8.33 -2.90
CA MET A 68 4.20 8.42 -4.36
C MET A 68 4.87 9.72 -4.80
N PRO A 69 5.92 9.69 -5.63
CA PRO A 69 6.42 10.88 -6.32
C PRO A 69 5.35 11.52 -7.22
N VAL A 70 5.60 12.75 -7.66
CA VAL A 70 4.73 13.46 -8.60
C VAL A 70 4.53 12.64 -9.88
N ASN A 71 3.31 12.55 -10.38
CA ASN A 71 2.88 11.76 -11.55
C ASN A 71 3.03 10.24 -11.40
N HIS A 72 3.48 9.72 -10.26
CA HIS A 72 3.52 8.28 -10.01
C HIS A 72 2.14 7.74 -9.62
N ARG A 73 1.99 6.41 -9.75
CA ARG A 73 0.70 5.75 -9.54
C ARG A 73 0.87 4.35 -8.94
N ILE A 74 -0.19 3.89 -8.30
CA ILE A 74 -0.38 2.49 -7.90
C ILE A 74 -1.16 1.82 -9.04
N PRO A 75 -0.70 0.67 -9.57
CA PRO A 75 -1.40 -0.02 -10.67
C PRO A 75 -2.79 -0.49 -10.26
N VAL A 76 -3.66 -0.72 -11.24
CA VAL A 76 -5.01 -1.24 -11.01
C VAL A 76 -4.94 -2.61 -10.35
N HIS A 77 -5.49 -2.72 -9.15
CA HIS A 77 -5.50 -3.95 -8.35
C HIS A 77 -6.72 -4.01 -7.44
N CYS A 78 -6.93 -5.18 -6.82
CA CYS A 78 -7.87 -5.35 -5.72
C CYS A 78 -7.29 -6.27 -4.65
N HIS A 79 -7.86 -6.21 -3.45
CA HIS A 79 -7.58 -7.11 -2.34
C HIS A 79 -8.80 -7.93 -1.96
N GLU A 80 -8.60 -9.06 -1.29
CA GLU A 80 -9.65 -9.89 -0.70
C GLU A 80 -10.28 -9.26 0.54
N THR A 81 -9.73 -8.16 1.01
CA THR A 81 -10.14 -7.41 2.20
C THR A 81 -10.31 -5.94 1.84
N GLU A 82 -11.02 -5.22 2.67
CA GLU A 82 -11.13 -3.78 2.57
C GLU A 82 -9.75 -3.12 2.66
N GLU A 83 -9.50 -2.17 1.77
CA GLU A 83 -8.31 -1.33 1.77
C GLU A 83 -8.68 0.13 1.96
N THR A 84 -8.05 0.77 2.94
CA THR A 84 -8.32 2.16 3.28
C THR A 84 -7.10 3.01 2.99
N PHE A 85 -7.32 4.14 2.33
CA PHE A 85 -6.31 5.15 2.02
C PHE A 85 -6.65 6.45 2.72
N PHE A 86 -5.69 7.00 3.44
CA PHE A 86 -5.79 8.28 4.13
C PHE A 86 -4.64 9.18 3.69
N VAL A 87 -4.96 10.30 3.03
CA VAL A 87 -3.95 11.21 2.46
C VAL A 87 -3.31 12.03 3.58
N LEU A 88 -2.00 11.91 3.76
CA LEU A 88 -1.27 12.63 4.79
C LEU A 88 -0.77 14.01 4.32
N GLU A 89 -0.40 14.11 3.05
CA GLU A 89 0.06 15.36 2.41
C GLU A 89 -0.13 15.26 0.90
N GLY A 90 -0.22 16.40 0.21
CA GLY A 90 -0.44 16.45 -1.24
C GLY A 90 -1.87 16.10 -1.62
N GLU A 91 -2.03 15.63 -2.85
CA GLU A 91 -3.31 15.19 -3.39
C GLU A 91 -3.17 14.02 -4.35
N CYS A 92 -4.21 13.20 -4.45
CA CYS A 92 -4.25 12.10 -5.40
C CYS A 92 -5.64 11.97 -6.04
N ILE A 93 -5.69 11.23 -7.14
CA ILE A 93 -6.93 10.73 -7.73
C ILE A 93 -6.99 9.22 -7.45
N VAL A 94 -8.10 8.78 -6.89
CA VAL A 94 -8.42 7.35 -6.72
C VAL A 94 -9.51 7.00 -7.72
N ASN A 95 -9.24 6.04 -8.62
CA ASN A 95 -10.23 5.48 -9.51
C ASN A 95 -10.68 4.12 -8.96
N VAL A 96 -11.99 3.92 -8.92
CA VAL A 96 -12.63 2.69 -8.45
C VAL A 96 -13.48 2.13 -9.57
N PHE A 97 -13.32 0.84 -9.88
CA PHE A 97 -13.89 0.18 -11.05
C PHE A 97 -14.85 -0.93 -10.62
N HIS A 98 -16.07 -0.93 -11.14
CA HIS A 98 -17.04 -2.01 -10.94
C HIS A 98 -17.89 -2.25 -12.19
N GLY A 99 -17.67 -3.37 -12.86
CA GLY A 99 -18.27 -3.64 -14.17
C GLY A 99 -17.84 -2.60 -15.20
N GLU A 100 -18.79 -1.88 -15.79
CA GLU A 100 -18.56 -0.78 -16.74
C GLU A 100 -18.49 0.60 -16.05
N GLU A 101 -18.74 0.65 -14.74
CA GLU A 101 -18.74 1.90 -13.97
C GLU A 101 -17.35 2.23 -13.47
N THR A 102 -17.00 3.51 -13.53
CA THR A 102 -15.77 4.07 -12.95
C THR A 102 -16.14 5.30 -12.12
N VAL A 103 -15.68 5.32 -10.88
CA VAL A 103 -15.79 6.47 -9.99
C VAL A 103 -14.40 7.03 -9.78
N SER A 104 -14.20 8.32 -10.09
CA SER A 104 -12.94 9.03 -9.86
C SER A 104 -13.10 10.03 -8.73
N LEU A 105 -12.29 9.91 -7.70
CA LEU A 105 -12.29 10.77 -6.53
C LEU A 105 -10.97 11.53 -6.43
N ARG A 106 -11.02 12.86 -6.38
CA ARG A 106 -9.85 13.66 -6.01
C ARG A 106 -9.83 13.82 -4.50
N LEU A 107 -8.76 13.37 -3.88
CA LEU A 107 -8.54 13.41 -2.43
C LEU A 107 -7.34 14.31 -2.13
N GLY A 108 -7.52 15.21 -1.19
CA GLY A 108 -6.47 16.06 -0.65
C GLY A 108 -6.07 15.64 0.77
N LYS A 109 -5.17 16.42 1.37
CA LYS A 109 -4.71 16.20 2.73
C LYS A 109 -5.87 16.03 3.71
N TRP A 110 -5.82 14.94 4.50
CA TRP A 110 -6.81 14.51 5.49
C TRP A 110 -8.12 13.94 4.93
N ASP A 111 -8.18 13.72 3.62
CA ASP A 111 -9.28 12.95 3.03
C ASP A 111 -9.00 11.45 3.12
N LEU A 112 -10.08 10.67 3.16
CA LEU A 112 -10.04 9.21 3.25
C LEU A 112 -10.99 8.59 2.24
N VAL A 113 -10.56 7.48 1.66
CA VAL A 113 -11.43 6.54 0.95
C VAL A 113 -11.21 5.13 1.50
N SER A 114 -12.29 4.38 1.67
CA SER A 114 -12.25 2.95 1.98
C SER A 114 -12.83 2.19 0.79
N VAL A 115 -12.00 1.33 0.19
CA VAL A 115 -12.39 0.52 -0.97
C VAL A 115 -12.79 -0.87 -0.48
N PRO A 116 -14.01 -1.32 -0.78
CA PRO A 116 -14.47 -2.65 -0.37
C PRO A 116 -13.63 -3.79 -0.96
N ALA A 117 -13.67 -4.94 -0.30
CA ALA A 117 -13.01 -6.16 -0.80
C ALA A 117 -13.41 -6.47 -2.24
N PHE A 118 -12.45 -6.96 -3.04
CA PHE A 118 -12.60 -7.38 -4.45
C PHE A 118 -12.98 -6.29 -5.44
N ILE A 119 -13.00 -5.02 -5.03
CA ILE A 119 -13.22 -3.88 -5.93
C ILE A 119 -11.88 -3.40 -6.49
N TYR A 120 -11.74 -3.39 -7.81
CA TYR A 120 -10.54 -2.90 -8.48
C TYR A 120 -10.43 -1.39 -8.34
N HIS A 121 -9.20 -0.92 -8.10
CA HIS A 121 -8.90 0.50 -7.95
C HIS A 121 -7.45 0.78 -8.31
N ASP A 122 -7.17 2.04 -8.63
CA ASP A 122 -5.83 2.60 -8.76
C ASP A 122 -5.73 3.93 -8.00
N ILE A 123 -4.51 4.41 -7.83
CA ILE A 123 -4.24 5.72 -7.24
C ILE A 123 -3.17 6.42 -8.06
N HIS A 124 -3.38 7.69 -8.33
CA HIS A 124 -2.46 8.53 -9.07
C HIS A 124 -2.15 9.81 -8.26
N ASN A 125 -0.86 10.11 -8.05
CA ASN A 125 -0.46 11.40 -7.49
C ASN A 125 -0.68 12.48 -8.57
N ALA A 126 -1.75 13.25 -8.42
CA ALA A 126 -2.15 14.31 -9.34
C ALA A 126 -1.71 15.70 -8.89
N GLY A 127 -0.98 15.78 -7.78
CA GLY A 127 -0.42 17.01 -7.22
C GLY A 127 0.97 17.33 -7.77
N ASP A 128 1.54 18.40 -7.24
CA ASP A 128 2.86 18.93 -7.59
C ASP A 128 3.96 18.63 -6.55
N ILE A 129 3.59 17.88 -5.50
CA ILE A 129 4.50 17.40 -4.46
C ILE A 129 4.35 15.89 -4.25
N PRO A 130 5.32 15.20 -3.62
CA PRO A 130 5.15 13.82 -3.20
C PRO A 130 3.93 13.63 -2.32
N CYS A 131 3.17 12.57 -2.54
CA CYS A 131 1.93 12.28 -1.83
C CYS A 131 2.12 11.05 -0.92
N PRO A 132 2.40 11.23 0.38
CA PRO A 132 2.37 10.15 1.36
C PRO A 132 0.91 9.81 1.70
N ILE A 133 0.58 8.53 1.56
CA ILE A 133 -0.74 7.97 1.86
C ILE A 133 -0.59 6.87 2.88
N GLN A 134 -1.33 6.94 3.98
CA GLN A 134 -1.48 5.82 4.89
C GLN A 134 -2.36 4.77 4.23
N THR A 135 -1.85 3.55 4.14
CA THR A 135 -2.57 2.39 3.62
C THR A 135 -2.83 1.40 4.74
N LEU A 136 -4.07 0.94 4.84
CA LEU A 136 -4.52 -0.01 5.83
C LEU A 136 -5.29 -1.14 5.15
N LEU A 137 -4.92 -2.40 5.42
CA LEU A 137 -5.65 -3.58 4.99
C LEU A 137 -6.30 -4.24 6.21
N SER A 138 -7.59 -4.51 6.15
CA SER A 138 -8.43 -5.03 7.26
C SER A 138 -8.18 -6.50 7.56
N LYS A 139 -6.92 -6.95 7.51
CA LYS A 139 -6.50 -8.32 7.77
C LYS A 139 -5.06 -8.34 8.31
N PRO A 140 -4.75 -9.15 9.34
CA PRO A 140 -3.40 -9.21 9.91
C PRO A 140 -2.36 -9.82 8.95
N LYS A 141 -2.81 -10.68 8.04
CA LYS A 141 -1.99 -11.31 6.99
C LYS A 141 -2.78 -11.23 5.68
N PRO A 142 -2.74 -10.09 4.98
CA PRO A 142 -3.44 -9.95 3.72
C PRO A 142 -2.77 -10.79 2.65
N ASP A 143 -3.59 -11.34 1.73
CA ASP A 143 -3.09 -11.95 0.52
C ASP A 143 -2.49 -10.89 -0.40
N ARG A 144 -1.77 -11.36 -1.41
CA ARG A 144 -1.20 -10.48 -2.43
C ARG A 144 -2.30 -9.77 -3.19
N PRO A 145 -2.04 -8.55 -3.68
CA PRO A 145 -2.99 -7.88 -4.56
C PRO A 145 -3.22 -8.71 -5.83
N ARG A 146 -4.43 -8.66 -6.35
CA ARG A 146 -4.76 -9.16 -7.68
C ARG A 146 -4.69 -7.99 -8.64
N TYR A 147 -3.73 -8.02 -9.56
CA TYR A 147 -3.60 -7.00 -10.58
C TYR A 147 -4.57 -7.24 -11.74
N GLN A 148 -5.02 -6.17 -12.38
CA GLN A 148 -5.77 -6.26 -13.62
C GLN A 148 -4.84 -6.53 -14.82
N ASP A 149 -3.61 -6.00 -14.79
CA ASP A 149 -2.59 -6.21 -15.81
C ASP A 149 -1.99 -7.62 -15.69
N SER A 150 -2.16 -8.46 -16.71
CA SER A 150 -1.64 -9.82 -16.76
C SER A 150 -0.12 -9.91 -16.62
N ARG A 151 0.61 -8.89 -17.10
CA ARG A 151 2.08 -8.84 -16.99
C ARG A 151 2.53 -8.73 -15.52
N LEU A 152 1.78 -7.98 -14.71
CA LEU A 152 2.03 -7.87 -13.27
C LEU A 152 1.73 -9.19 -12.55
N LEU A 153 0.67 -9.90 -12.95
CA LEU A 153 0.36 -11.23 -12.42
C LEU A 153 1.48 -12.23 -12.73
N GLU A 154 1.99 -12.26 -13.97
CA GLU A 154 3.07 -13.14 -14.37
C GLU A 154 4.38 -12.89 -13.59
N ILE A 155 4.72 -11.62 -13.34
CA ILE A 155 5.90 -11.27 -12.54
C ILE A 155 5.70 -11.70 -11.08
N GLN A 156 4.51 -11.47 -10.53
CA GLN A 156 4.17 -11.85 -9.17
C GLN A 156 4.31 -13.38 -8.97
N GLU A 157 3.85 -14.19 -9.92
CA GLU A 157 3.98 -15.66 -9.89
C GLU A 157 5.44 -16.12 -9.96
N ARG A 158 6.24 -15.52 -10.83
CA ARG A 158 7.68 -15.84 -10.98
C ARG A 158 8.48 -15.59 -9.71
N THR A 159 8.09 -14.60 -8.92
CA THR A 159 8.81 -14.23 -7.70
C THR A 159 8.50 -15.17 -6.53
N VAL A 160 7.39 -15.93 -6.60
CA VAL A 160 7.00 -16.96 -5.60
C VAL A 160 7.84 -18.23 -5.73
N THR A 161 8.26 -18.54 -6.95
CA THR A 161 8.92 -19.80 -7.29
C THR A 161 10.44 -19.75 -7.10
N ARG A 162 10.99 -18.66 -6.60
CA ARG A 162 12.40 -18.47 -6.25
C ARG A 162 12.60 -18.38 -4.75
#